data_6a1a198268b4c6f5959e12ea27ee9d3f
#
_entry.id   6a1a198268b4c6f5959e12ea27ee9d3f
#
_cell.length_a   1.000
_cell.length_b   1.000
_cell.length_c   1.000
_cell.angle_alpha   90.00
_cell.angle_beta   90.00
_cell.angle_gamma   90.00
#
_symmetry.space_group_name_H-M   'P 1'
#
loop_
_entity.id
_entity.type
_entity.pdbx_description
1 polymer ?
#
loop_
_entity_poly.entity_id
_entity_poly.type
_entity_poly.pdbx_seq_one_letter_code
_entity_poly.pdbx_strand_id
1 'polypeptide(L)'
;PHNVSSAASDVYKRQDLTKTILELSKRGYTVFDILGIDGGSPGHILGIWGTMVESPLQLEIRLHHNNATSYRITPKNNEFQINLEKNQLFSVYALTGCEKISVKGAQWELDNDLLNLSTRGLHNRANGGILSIKGDGIIALIIEH
;
A
#
# COMPACT_ATOMS: atom_id res chain seq x y z
N PRO A 1 8.02 11.55 15.05
CA PRO A 1 8.28 12.33 14.72
C PRO A 1 9.39 12.87 14.55
N HIS A 2 9.70 12.97 14.36
CA HIS A 2 10.39 13.63 14.39
C HIS A 2 11.24 13.99 13.61
N ASN A 3 11.79 14.45 13.73
CA ASN A 3 12.64 15.10 13.18
C ASN A 3 12.82 15.11 11.77
N VAL A 4 12.24 15.97 11.15
CA VAL A 4 12.25 16.10 9.77
C VAL A 4 13.32 16.98 9.24
N SER A 5 13.98 17.71 10.11
CA SER A 5 14.91 18.72 9.66
C SER A 5 16.15 18.14 8.98
N SER A 6 16.55 16.96 9.39
CA SER A 6 17.73 16.36 8.78
C SER A 6 17.50 15.98 7.33
N ALA A 7 16.27 15.63 6.98
CA ALA A 7 15.96 15.32 5.60
C ALA A 7 15.84 16.57 4.76
N ALA A 8 15.37 17.66 5.35
CA ALA A 8 15.20 18.90 4.62
C ALA A 8 16.51 19.49 4.11
N SER A 9 17.60 19.17 4.75
CA SER A 9 18.92 19.70 4.37
C SER A 9 19.51 19.00 3.16
N ASP A 10 18.94 17.89 2.73
CA ASP A 10 19.53 17.12 1.66
C ASP A 10 18.42 16.47 0.83
N VAL A 11 18.23 16.99 -0.38
CA VAL A 11 17.17 16.55 -1.27
C VAL A 11 17.36 15.11 -1.76
N TYR A 12 18.55 14.54 -1.63
CA TYR A 12 18.81 13.17 -2.06
C TYR A 12 18.63 12.16 -0.93
N LYS A 13 18.33 12.61 0.26
CA LYS A 13 18.02 11.70 1.36
C LYS A 13 16.60 11.21 1.21
N ARG A 14 16.38 10.06 1.84
CA ARG A 14 15.03 9.51 1.87
C ARG A 14 14.09 10.45 2.59
N GLN A 15 12.83 10.38 2.20
CA GLN A 15 11.76 11.11 2.85
C GLN A 15 11.72 10.78 4.34
N ASP A 16 11.29 11.74 5.15
CA ASP A 16 11.24 11.61 6.60
C ASP A 16 10.39 10.42 7.04
N LEU A 17 9.29 10.15 6.35
CA LEU A 17 8.44 9.01 6.68
C LEU A 17 9.22 7.70 6.56
N THR A 18 9.96 7.52 5.47
CA THR A 18 10.77 6.30 5.30
C THR A 18 11.81 6.20 6.41
N LYS A 19 12.48 7.30 6.73
CA LYS A 19 13.49 7.31 7.80
C LYS A 19 12.88 6.92 9.14
N THR A 20 11.71 7.45 9.45
CA THR A 20 11.00 7.14 10.69
C THR A 20 10.66 5.67 10.77
N ILE A 21 10.10 5.11 9.69
CA ILE A 21 9.77 3.69 9.63
C ILE A 21 11.02 2.83 9.83
N LEU A 22 12.11 3.15 9.15
CA LEU A 22 13.36 2.41 9.28
C LEU A 22 13.93 2.48 10.70
N GLU A 23 13.86 3.65 11.32
CA GLU A 23 14.33 3.81 12.68
C GLU A 23 13.51 3.00 13.66
N LEU A 24 12.20 3.06 13.54
CA LEU A 24 11.30 2.31 14.42
C LEU A 24 11.40 0.80 14.17
N SER A 25 11.62 0.38 12.93
CA SER A 25 11.79 -1.04 12.64
C SER A 25 13.04 -1.60 13.30
N LYS A 26 14.10 -0.80 13.41
CA LYS A 26 15.32 -1.19 14.14
C LYS A 26 15.04 -1.39 15.63
N ARG A 27 14.01 -0.75 16.16
CA ARG A 27 13.58 -0.90 17.55
C ARG A 27 12.59 -2.06 17.74
N GLY A 28 12.29 -2.79 16.67
CA GLY A 28 11.43 -3.96 16.74
C GLY A 28 9.98 -3.75 16.34
N TYR A 29 9.60 -2.55 15.93
CA TYR A 29 8.24 -2.32 15.45
C TYR A 29 8.09 -2.85 14.02
N THR A 30 7.00 -3.58 13.77
CA THR A 30 6.76 -4.23 12.48
C THR A 30 5.43 -3.83 11.83
N VAL A 31 4.56 -3.13 12.55
CA VAL A 31 3.25 -2.69 12.06
C VAL A 31 3.16 -1.18 12.20
N PHE A 32 2.80 -0.52 11.10
CA PHE A 32 2.74 0.94 11.05
C PHE A 32 1.41 1.40 10.49
N ASP A 33 0.72 2.22 11.26
CA ASP A 33 -0.47 2.95 10.79
C ASP A 33 -0.08 4.41 10.61
N ILE A 34 -0.19 4.89 9.38
CA ILE A 34 0.22 6.24 9.02
C ILE A 34 -1.02 7.13 8.88
N LEU A 35 -1.03 8.19 9.64
CA LEU A 35 -2.14 9.15 9.67
C LEU A 35 -1.68 10.50 9.13
N GLY A 36 -2.65 11.35 8.78
CA GLY A 36 -2.36 12.74 8.41
C GLY A 36 -1.64 12.89 7.08
N ILE A 37 -1.87 11.99 6.15
CA ILE A 37 -1.17 11.96 4.88
C ILE A 37 -1.91 12.65 3.74
N ASP A 38 -3.17 13.02 3.94
CA ASP A 38 -3.94 13.66 2.89
C ASP A 38 -3.54 15.12 2.74
N GLY A 39 -3.57 15.61 1.52
CA GLY A 39 -3.15 16.98 1.20
C GLY A 39 -1.66 17.07 0.93
N GLY A 40 -1.18 18.30 0.82
CA GLY A 40 0.21 18.55 0.51
C GLY A 40 0.49 18.65 -0.99
N SER A 41 1.74 18.82 -1.34
CA SER A 41 2.14 18.95 -2.73
C SER A 41 2.12 17.61 -3.44
N PRO A 42 1.97 17.61 -4.77
CA PRO A 42 2.01 16.35 -5.54
C PRO A 42 3.27 15.53 -5.30
N GLY A 43 4.41 16.19 -5.17
CA GLY A 43 5.67 15.49 -4.88
C GLY A 43 5.67 14.82 -3.52
N HIS A 44 5.08 15.46 -2.53
CA HIS A 44 4.96 14.89 -1.19
C HIS A 44 4.04 13.65 -1.22
N ILE A 45 2.92 13.77 -1.91
CA ILE A 45 1.98 12.65 -2.06
C ILE A 45 2.67 11.47 -2.75
N LEU A 46 3.35 11.72 -3.85
CA LEU A 46 4.07 10.67 -4.56
C LEU A 46 5.18 10.07 -3.70
N GLY A 47 5.82 10.89 -2.87
CA GLY A 47 6.83 10.42 -1.93
C GLY A 47 6.29 9.43 -0.90
N ILE A 48 5.05 9.62 -0.44
CA ILE A 48 4.41 8.66 0.46
C ILE A 48 4.28 7.29 -0.23
N TRP A 49 3.88 7.27 -1.49
CA TRP A 49 3.80 6.02 -2.26
C TRP A 49 5.19 5.42 -2.50
N GLY A 50 6.21 6.26 -2.65
CA GLY A 50 7.60 5.80 -2.69
C GLY A 50 8.00 5.08 -1.41
N THR A 51 7.58 5.60 -0.26
CA THR A 51 7.80 4.95 1.03
C THR A 51 7.16 3.56 1.06
N MET A 52 5.97 3.42 0.50
CA MET A 52 5.29 2.12 0.40
C MET A 52 6.10 1.12 -0.41
N VAL A 53 6.81 1.59 -1.43
CA VAL A 53 7.63 0.72 -2.28
C VAL A 53 8.94 0.36 -1.61
N GLU A 54 9.64 1.35 -1.03
CA GLU A 54 11.02 1.13 -0.59
C GLU A 54 11.16 0.57 0.82
N SER A 55 10.11 0.56 1.61
CA SER A 55 10.17 0.02 2.98
C SER A 55 10.41 -1.48 2.99
N PRO A 56 11.11 -2.02 4.01
CA PRO A 56 11.37 -3.45 4.09
C PRO A 56 10.11 -4.30 3.91
N LEU A 57 10.24 -5.39 3.17
CA LEU A 57 9.08 -6.20 2.74
C LEU A 57 8.31 -6.84 3.88
N GLN A 58 8.97 -7.11 4.99
CA GLN A 58 8.34 -7.76 6.13
C GLN A 58 7.50 -6.82 6.98
N LEU A 59 7.58 -5.51 6.74
CA LEU A 59 6.82 -4.54 7.53
C LEU A 59 5.39 -4.42 7.00
N GLU A 60 4.45 -4.38 7.93
CA GLU A 60 3.06 -4.14 7.63
C GLU A 60 2.80 -2.64 7.72
N ILE A 61 2.33 -2.04 6.63
CA ILE A 61 2.11 -0.59 6.56
C ILE A 61 0.72 -0.32 6.02
N ARG A 62 -0.04 0.51 6.74
CA ARG A 62 -1.35 0.97 6.33
C ARG A 62 -1.37 2.48 6.29
N LEU A 63 -1.96 3.04 5.25
CA LEU A 63 -2.16 4.49 5.13
C LEU A 63 -3.63 4.80 5.41
N HIS A 64 -3.87 5.71 6.32
CA HIS A 64 -5.23 6.12 6.68
C HIS A 64 -5.53 7.48 6.05
N HIS A 65 -6.35 7.45 5.00
CA HIS A 65 -6.83 8.64 4.31
C HIS A 65 -8.14 9.10 4.91
N ASN A 66 -8.62 10.28 4.55
CA ASN A 66 -9.90 10.78 5.06
C ASN A 66 -11.06 9.84 4.71
N ASN A 67 -11.08 9.32 3.49
CA ASN A 67 -12.19 8.50 2.99
C ASN A 67 -11.75 7.11 2.51
N ALA A 68 -10.59 6.64 2.91
CA ALA A 68 -10.08 5.36 2.45
C ALA A 68 -8.97 4.85 3.36
N THR A 69 -8.68 3.57 3.25
CA THR A 69 -7.51 2.95 3.88
C THR A 69 -6.72 2.21 2.82
N SER A 70 -5.42 2.44 2.77
CA SER A 70 -4.53 1.72 1.86
C SER A 70 -3.73 0.69 2.62
N TYR A 71 -3.78 -0.54 2.15
CA TYR A 71 -3.02 -1.66 2.69
C TYR A 71 -1.86 -1.97 1.76
N ARG A 72 -0.68 -2.07 2.33
CA ARG A 72 0.49 -2.52 1.58
C ARG A 72 0.55 -4.03 1.61
N ILE A 73 0.61 -4.63 0.44
CA ILE A 73 0.73 -6.08 0.29
C ILE A 73 2.06 -6.36 -0.40
N THR A 74 2.85 -7.27 0.13
CA THR A 74 4.17 -7.59 -0.41
C THR A 74 4.27 -9.09 -0.68
N PRO A 75 5.31 -9.54 -1.41
CA PRO A 75 5.52 -10.98 -1.62
C PRO A 75 5.72 -11.77 -0.33
N LYS A 76 6.02 -11.10 0.79
CA LYS A 76 6.12 -11.77 2.09
C LYS A 76 4.78 -12.16 2.66
N ASN A 77 3.69 -11.56 2.18
CA ASN A 77 2.34 -12.02 2.49
C ASN A 77 2.08 -13.22 1.58
N ASN A 78 1.84 -14.40 2.13
CA ASN A 78 1.45 -15.52 1.29
C ASN A 78 0.15 -15.23 0.56
N GLU A 79 -0.81 -14.77 1.31
CA GLU A 79 -2.11 -14.40 0.78
C GLU A 79 -2.72 -13.38 1.74
N PHE A 80 -2.94 -12.18 1.25
CA PHE A 80 -3.59 -11.15 2.04
C PHE A 80 -5.08 -11.37 1.98
N GLN A 81 -5.75 -11.41 3.12
CA GLN A 81 -7.20 -11.60 3.20
C GLN A 81 -7.83 -10.53 4.07
N ILE A 82 -8.96 -10.02 3.62
CA ILE A 82 -9.76 -9.07 4.38
C ILE A 82 -11.23 -9.32 4.10
N ASN A 83 -12.06 -9.21 5.13
CA ASN A 83 -13.50 -9.38 5.00
C ASN A 83 -14.12 -8.05 4.63
N LEU A 84 -14.82 -7.99 3.50
CA LEU A 84 -15.47 -6.78 3.02
C LEU A 84 -16.95 -7.01 2.79
N GLU A 85 -17.72 -5.94 2.93
CA GLU A 85 -19.14 -5.99 2.62
C GLU A 85 -19.36 -6.08 1.12
N LYS A 86 -20.51 -6.61 0.74
CA LYS A 86 -20.86 -6.69 -0.67
C LYS A 86 -20.90 -5.30 -1.29
N ASN A 87 -20.33 -5.18 -2.49
CA ASN A 87 -20.22 -3.95 -3.25
C ASN A 87 -19.28 -2.90 -2.65
N GLN A 88 -18.50 -3.25 -1.63
CA GLN A 88 -17.47 -2.36 -1.10
C GLN A 88 -16.50 -2.01 -2.23
N LEU A 89 -16.30 -0.71 -2.46
CA LEU A 89 -15.44 -0.22 -3.52
C LEU A 89 -13.99 -0.30 -3.11
N PHE A 90 -13.15 -0.82 -3.97
CA PHE A 90 -11.71 -0.86 -3.74
C PHE A 90 -10.95 -0.77 -5.06
N SER A 91 -9.66 -0.46 -4.95
CA SER A 91 -8.75 -0.42 -6.09
C SER A 91 -7.47 -1.17 -5.75
N VAL A 92 -6.86 -1.77 -6.76
CA VAL A 92 -5.61 -2.50 -6.62
C VAL A 92 -4.59 -1.90 -7.59
N TYR A 93 -3.42 -1.52 -7.05
CA TYR A 93 -2.32 -1.02 -7.87
C TYR A 93 -1.08 -1.87 -7.61
N ALA A 94 -0.51 -2.40 -8.67
CA ALA A 94 0.77 -3.09 -8.59
C ALA A 94 1.89 -2.03 -8.65
N LEU A 95 2.28 -1.50 -7.50
CA LEU A 95 3.20 -0.36 -7.44
C LEU A 95 4.54 -0.64 -8.11
N THR A 96 5.05 -1.87 -7.99
CA THR A 96 6.28 -2.29 -8.66
C THR A 96 6.01 -3.20 -9.85
N GLY A 97 4.75 -3.41 -10.20
CA GLY A 97 4.36 -4.41 -11.17
C GLY A 97 4.38 -5.82 -10.58
N CYS A 98 3.50 -6.65 -11.08
CA CYS A 98 3.45 -8.08 -10.74
C CYS A 98 3.41 -8.89 -12.03
N GLU A 99 4.25 -9.90 -12.12
CA GLU A 99 4.16 -10.87 -13.20
C GLU A 99 2.99 -11.82 -12.96
N LYS A 100 2.72 -12.11 -11.68
CA LYS A 100 1.62 -12.99 -11.28
C LYS A 100 0.89 -12.36 -10.10
N ILE A 101 -0.33 -11.92 -10.33
CA ILE A 101 -1.21 -11.41 -9.28
C ILE A 101 -2.55 -12.13 -9.37
N SER A 102 -3.10 -12.47 -8.21
CA SER A 102 -4.44 -13.03 -8.10
C SER A 102 -5.28 -12.15 -7.20
N VAL A 103 -6.51 -11.87 -7.62
CA VAL A 103 -7.51 -11.14 -6.85
C VAL A 103 -8.78 -11.96 -6.88
N LYS A 104 -9.21 -12.45 -5.74
CA LYS A 104 -10.39 -13.31 -5.61
C LYS A 104 -11.38 -12.70 -4.61
N GLY A 105 -12.68 -12.93 -4.86
CA GLY A 105 -13.74 -12.39 -4.01
C GLY A 105 -14.21 -11.02 -4.46
N ALA A 106 -14.03 -10.69 -5.73
CA ALA A 106 -14.39 -9.42 -6.33
C ALA A 106 -15.18 -9.59 -7.61
N GLN A 107 -15.82 -8.52 -8.04
CA GLN A 107 -16.57 -8.53 -9.29
C GLN A 107 -15.68 -8.81 -10.49
N TRP A 108 -14.49 -8.21 -10.52
CA TRP A 108 -13.48 -8.48 -11.54
C TRP A 108 -12.28 -9.12 -10.88
N GLU A 109 -12.03 -10.37 -11.25
CA GLU A 109 -10.98 -11.17 -10.63
C GLU A 109 -9.78 -11.29 -11.55
N LEU A 110 -8.62 -11.50 -10.95
CA LEU A 110 -7.39 -11.84 -11.63
C LEU A 110 -6.94 -13.21 -11.13
N ASP A 111 -6.30 -13.98 -12.01
CA ASP A 111 -5.84 -15.32 -11.68
C ASP A 111 -4.45 -15.53 -12.26
N ASN A 112 -3.43 -15.29 -11.45
CA ASN A 112 -2.02 -15.35 -11.85
C ASN A 112 -1.74 -14.53 -13.11
N ASP A 113 -2.36 -13.36 -13.18
CA ASP A 113 -2.23 -12.46 -14.33
C ASP A 113 -1.05 -11.52 -14.17
N LEU A 114 -0.59 -10.96 -15.30
CA LEU A 114 0.35 -9.87 -15.29
C LEU A 114 -0.40 -8.57 -15.01
N LEU A 115 0.11 -7.77 -14.09
CA LEU A 115 -0.42 -6.44 -13.83
C LEU A 115 0.72 -5.46 -13.64
N ASN A 116 0.83 -4.51 -14.54
CA ASN A 116 1.75 -3.39 -14.41
C ASN A 116 1.10 -2.29 -13.56
N LEU A 117 1.88 -1.29 -13.16
CA LEU A 117 1.31 -0.11 -12.54
C LEU A 117 0.42 0.59 -13.58
N SER A 118 -0.88 0.52 -13.37
CA SER A 118 -1.87 0.98 -14.33
C SER A 118 -3.21 1.19 -13.64
N THR A 119 -4.19 1.68 -14.38
CA THR A 119 -5.54 1.86 -13.88
C THR A 119 -6.43 0.63 -14.03
N ARG A 120 -5.87 -0.48 -14.47
CA ARG A 120 -6.63 -1.71 -14.74
C ARG A 120 -7.35 -2.25 -13.49
N GLY A 121 -6.76 -2.06 -12.30
CA GLY A 121 -7.35 -2.51 -11.04
C GLY A 121 -8.17 -1.45 -10.31
N LEU A 122 -8.52 -0.36 -11.00
CA LEU A 122 -9.22 0.76 -10.39
C LEU A 122 -10.72 0.46 -10.27
N HIS A 123 -11.31 0.83 -9.12
CA HIS A 123 -12.76 0.78 -8.89
C HIS A 123 -13.38 -0.60 -9.06
N ASN A 124 -12.82 -1.59 -8.42
CA ASN A 124 -13.40 -2.92 -8.31
C ASN A 124 -14.40 -2.95 -7.15
N ARG A 125 -15.19 -4.01 -7.06
CA ARG A 125 -16.18 -4.18 -5.98
C ARG A 125 -16.06 -5.55 -5.36
N ALA A 126 -16.14 -5.58 -4.03
CA ALA A 126 -16.14 -6.84 -3.29
C ALA A 126 -17.45 -7.60 -3.49
N ASN A 127 -17.36 -8.93 -3.45
CA ASN A 127 -18.54 -9.79 -3.53
C ASN A 127 -19.25 -9.96 -2.19
N GLY A 128 -18.65 -9.49 -1.11
CA GLY A 128 -19.08 -9.78 0.25
C GLY A 128 -18.35 -11.03 0.77
N GLY A 129 -17.78 -10.94 1.95
CA GLY A 129 -16.95 -11.99 2.50
C GLY A 129 -15.46 -11.72 2.27
N ILE A 130 -14.68 -12.76 2.07
CA ILE A 130 -13.24 -12.64 1.98
C ILE A 130 -12.79 -12.14 0.61
N LEU A 131 -12.07 -11.02 0.62
CA LEU A 131 -11.28 -10.58 -0.53
C LEU A 131 -9.85 -11.09 -0.31
N SER A 132 -9.32 -11.79 -1.30
CA SER A 132 -7.99 -12.39 -1.21
C SER A 132 -7.11 -11.87 -2.32
N ILE A 133 -5.90 -11.41 -1.97
CA ILE A 133 -4.94 -10.86 -2.92
C ILE A 133 -3.58 -11.49 -2.67
N LYS A 134 -2.93 -11.91 -3.75
CA LYS A 134 -1.60 -12.49 -3.71
C LYS A 134 -0.83 -12.04 -4.95
N GLY A 135 0.41 -11.64 -4.77
CA GLY A 135 1.23 -11.19 -5.89
C GLY A 135 2.72 -11.26 -5.61
N ASP A 136 3.51 -11.15 -6.67
CA ASP A 136 4.97 -11.22 -6.60
C ASP A 136 5.63 -9.84 -6.64
N GLY A 137 4.87 -8.78 -6.48
CA GLY A 137 5.37 -7.43 -6.35
C GLY A 137 4.74 -6.71 -5.17
N ILE A 138 5.03 -5.43 -5.02
CA ILE A 138 4.43 -4.60 -3.99
C ILE A 138 3.12 -4.03 -4.52
N ILE A 139 2.06 -4.25 -3.77
CA ILE A 139 0.69 -3.93 -4.16
C ILE A 139 0.09 -2.96 -3.14
N ALA A 140 -0.66 -1.99 -3.63
CA ALA A 140 -1.52 -1.16 -2.80
C ALA A 140 -2.96 -1.60 -3.01
N LEU A 141 -3.62 -2.00 -1.92
CA LEU A 141 -5.05 -2.22 -1.88
C LEU A 141 -5.68 -1.01 -1.21
N ILE A 142 -6.49 -0.27 -1.95
CA ILE A 142 -7.13 0.95 -1.45
C ILE A 142 -8.61 0.69 -1.30
N ILE A 143 -9.08 0.68 -0.07
CA ILE A 143 -10.50 0.44 0.25
C ILE A 143 -11.14 1.78 0.56
N GLU A 144 -12.20 2.12 -0.17
CA GLU A 144 -12.92 3.37 0.03
C GLU A 144 -14.03 3.19 1.07
N HIS A 145 -14.17 4.19 1.91
CA HIS A 145 -15.18 4.16 2.97
C HIS A 145 -16.35 5.10 2.69
#